data_62f133582c36b9c00fec56aef2b86faa
#
_entry.id   62f133582c36b9c00fec56aef2b86faa
#
_cell.length_a   1.000
_cell.length_b   1.000
_cell.length_c   1.000
_cell.angle_alpha   90.00
_cell.angle_beta   90.00
_cell.angle_gamma   90.00
#
_symmetry.space_group_name_H-M   'P 1'
#
loop_
_entity.id
_entity.type
_entity.pdbx_description
1 polymer ?
#
loop_
_entity_poly.entity_id
_entity_poly.type
_entity_poly.pdbx_seq_one_letter_code
_entity_poly.pdbx_strand_id
1 'polypeptide(L)'
;MNYAAFERMQTGALSRLENEPEQDYMTRVFREICRCDGFCGPDTPCSEHHINDMLAPTLIACSAEEQTLELSFHVRGWMCNPKGTLHGGMMATMMDMTMGMLTRFCRKTNAVSTVSLSLNYLRPVREGAVSVRAHIRKAGRAVVFAEAELTDEQGRLCADAIATFM
;
A
#
# COMPACT_ATOMS: atom_id res chain seq x y z
N MET A 1 3.91 7.80 5.58
CA MET A 1 2.56 8.04 5.01
C MET A 1 1.91 9.12 5.85
N ASN A 2 1.46 10.20 5.25
CA ASN A 2 0.84 11.29 5.99
C ASN A 2 -0.58 10.88 6.39
N TYR A 3 -0.80 10.47 7.67
CA TYR A 3 -2.13 10.14 8.19
C TYR A 3 -3.09 11.33 8.05
N ALA A 4 -2.56 12.55 8.19
CA ALA A 4 -3.28 13.79 7.89
C ALA A 4 -3.73 13.88 6.42
N ALA A 5 -3.10 13.19 5.47
CA ALA A 5 -3.58 13.12 4.09
C ALA A 5 -4.80 12.20 3.96
N PHE A 6 -4.86 11.11 4.72
CA PHE A 6 -6.09 10.31 4.83
C PHE A 6 -7.22 11.07 5.50
N GLU A 7 -6.94 11.83 6.55
CA GLU A 7 -7.93 12.71 7.17
C GLU A 7 -8.39 13.80 6.20
N ARG A 8 -7.48 14.37 5.41
CA ARG A 8 -7.83 15.35 4.37
C ARG A 8 -8.69 14.77 3.25
N MET A 9 -8.57 13.47 2.93
CA MET A 9 -9.53 12.79 2.06
C MET A 9 -10.92 12.73 2.70
N GLN A 10 -11.02 12.54 4.04
CA GLN A 10 -12.30 12.53 4.75
C GLN A 10 -12.92 13.92 4.86
N THR A 11 -12.11 14.96 5.03
CA THR A 11 -12.55 16.34 5.24
C THR A 11 -12.77 17.13 3.93
N GLY A 12 -12.61 16.47 2.77
CA GLY A 12 -12.78 17.12 1.46
C GLY A 12 -11.57 17.91 0.97
N ALA A 13 -10.49 18.02 1.76
CA ALA A 13 -9.28 18.75 1.35
C ALA A 13 -8.51 18.08 0.20
N LEU A 14 -8.75 16.78 -0.04
CA LEU A 14 -8.30 16.03 -1.21
C LEU A 14 -9.49 15.60 -2.10
N SER A 15 -10.59 16.34 -2.09
CA SER A 15 -11.70 16.09 -3.00
C SER A 15 -11.26 16.25 -4.46
N ARG A 16 -11.97 15.57 -5.34
CA ARG A 16 -11.77 15.71 -6.78
C ARG A 16 -12.08 17.15 -7.19
N LEU A 17 -11.17 17.77 -7.95
CA LEU A 17 -11.39 19.11 -8.50
C LEU A 17 -12.46 19.06 -9.60
N GLU A 18 -13.09 20.21 -9.85
CA GLU A 18 -14.07 20.32 -10.93
C GLU A 18 -13.41 19.99 -12.27
N ASN A 19 -14.01 19.04 -13.00
CA ASN A 19 -13.49 18.50 -14.28
C ASN A 19 -12.13 17.78 -14.22
N GLU A 20 -11.60 17.43 -13.03
CA GLU A 20 -10.37 16.64 -12.91
C GLU A 20 -10.62 15.20 -13.42
N PRO A 21 -9.82 14.69 -14.38
CA PRO A 21 -9.90 13.29 -14.78
C PRO A 21 -9.66 12.36 -13.58
N GLU A 22 -10.35 11.21 -13.54
CA GLU A 22 -10.23 10.27 -12.41
C GLU A 22 -8.81 9.75 -12.22
N GLN A 23 -8.09 9.55 -13.33
CA GLN A 23 -6.68 9.16 -13.32
C GLN A 23 -5.79 10.22 -12.64
N ASP A 24 -5.99 11.51 -12.94
CA ASP A 24 -5.20 12.61 -12.37
C ASP A 24 -5.50 12.75 -10.88
N TYR A 25 -6.78 12.64 -10.51
CA TYR A 25 -7.21 12.61 -9.11
C TYR A 25 -6.57 11.44 -8.34
N MET A 26 -6.62 10.22 -8.88
CA MET A 26 -5.98 9.05 -8.29
C MET A 26 -4.48 9.26 -8.08
N THR A 27 -3.79 9.73 -9.10
CA THR A 27 -2.35 10.00 -9.05
C THR A 27 -2.00 11.04 -7.99
N ARG A 28 -2.77 12.14 -7.92
CA ARG A 28 -2.57 13.21 -6.93
C ARG A 28 -2.80 12.70 -5.51
N VAL A 29 -3.87 11.97 -5.28
CA VAL A 29 -4.20 11.38 -3.97
C VAL A 29 -3.10 10.45 -3.48
N PHE A 30 -2.66 9.50 -4.30
CA PHE A 30 -1.63 8.56 -3.87
C PHE A 30 -0.26 9.20 -3.70
N ARG A 31 0.11 10.19 -4.53
CA ARG A 31 1.32 10.97 -4.30
C ARG A 31 1.31 11.69 -2.95
N GLU A 32 0.18 12.29 -2.60
CA GLU A 32 0.07 13.00 -1.32
C GLU A 32 0.07 12.04 -0.14
N ILE A 33 -0.57 10.87 -0.25
CA ILE A 33 -0.56 9.83 0.79
C ILE A 33 0.86 9.26 0.98
N CYS A 34 1.59 9.03 -0.11
CA CYS A 34 2.95 8.49 -0.07
C CYS A 34 4.02 9.56 0.27
N ARG A 35 3.65 10.83 0.37
CA ARG A 35 4.55 11.90 0.82
C ARG A 35 4.84 11.74 2.30
N CYS A 36 5.98 11.14 2.60
CA CYS A 36 6.50 11.13 3.95
C CYS A 36 7.19 12.46 4.23
N ASP A 37 6.50 13.36 4.94
CA ASP A 37 7.11 14.55 5.52
C ASP A 37 7.92 14.17 6.78
N GLY A 38 9.03 13.46 6.55
CA GLY A 38 9.95 13.08 7.61
C GLY A 38 9.84 11.60 8.01
N PHE A 39 10.89 10.89 7.72
CA PHE A 39 11.16 9.57 8.26
C PHE A 39 11.42 9.69 9.77
N CYS A 40 10.76 8.85 10.55
CA CYS A 40 11.14 8.66 11.93
C CYS A 40 12.62 8.27 12.02
N GLY A 41 13.44 9.15 12.56
CA GLY A 41 14.78 8.78 12.96
C GLY A 41 14.75 7.66 13.98
N PRO A 42 15.87 6.98 14.22
CA PRO A 42 15.97 5.90 15.21
C PRO A 42 15.58 6.32 16.63
N ASP A 43 15.53 7.62 16.90
CA ASP A 43 15.25 8.20 18.22
C ASP A 43 13.80 8.70 18.40
N THR A 44 12.92 8.52 17.39
CA THR A 44 11.53 8.97 17.52
C THR A 44 10.70 7.88 18.23
N PRO A 45 9.96 8.20 19.30
CA PRO A 45 9.17 7.21 20.03
C PRO A 45 8.18 6.48 19.11
N CYS A 46 8.21 5.16 19.13
CA CYS A 46 7.36 4.29 18.29
C CYS A 46 5.85 4.49 18.55
N SER A 47 5.48 5.12 19.65
CA SER A 47 4.10 5.43 20.03
C SER A 47 3.44 6.54 19.20
N GLU A 48 4.22 7.28 18.43
CA GLU A 48 3.73 8.40 17.61
C GLU A 48 3.60 8.05 16.10
N HIS A 49 3.94 6.81 15.72
CA HIS A 49 4.01 6.42 14.32
C HIS A 49 3.16 5.20 14.00
N HIS A 50 2.36 5.32 12.97
CA HIS A 50 1.63 4.18 12.40
C HIS A 50 2.57 3.30 11.56
N ILE A 51 2.27 1.99 11.48
CA ILE A 51 3.05 1.04 10.67
C ILE A 51 3.20 1.53 9.21
N ASN A 52 2.20 2.20 8.69
CA ASN A 52 2.22 2.75 7.34
C ASN A 52 3.28 3.84 7.16
N ASP A 53 3.51 4.67 8.20
CA ASP A 53 4.55 5.71 8.19
C ASP A 53 5.95 5.07 8.26
N MET A 54 6.07 4.01 9.03
CA MET A 54 7.33 3.24 9.15
C MET A 54 7.71 2.55 7.85
N LEU A 55 6.73 2.04 7.09
CA LEU A 55 6.95 1.40 5.80
C LEU A 55 7.34 2.39 4.71
N ALA A 56 6.90 3.64 4.82
CA ALA A 56 7.24 4.75 3.92
C ALA A 56 7.18 4.39 2.42
N PRO A 57 6.01 3.98 1.90
CA PRO A 57 5.87 3.60 0.50
C PRO A 57 6.11 4.77 -0.44
N THR A 58 6.62 4.46 -1.63
CA THR A 58 6.73 5.39 -2.76
C THR A 58 5.78 4.95 -3.87
N LEU A 59 5.02 5.88 -4.43
CA LEU A 59 4.16 5.60 -5.57
C LEU A 59 5.01 5.34 -6.82
N ILE A 60 4.82 4.17 -7.45
CA ILE A 60 5.39 3.85 -8.77
C ILE A 60 4.36 4.17 -9.85
N ALA A 61 3.19 3.54 -9.78
CA ALA A 61 2.15 3.67 -10.78
C ALA A 61 0.75 3.48 -10.17
N CYS A 62 -0.25 4.03 -10.83
CA CYS A 62 -1.66 3.73 -10.56
C CYS A 62 -2.48 3.91 -11.84
N SER A 63 -3.56 3.13 -11.96
CA SER A 63 -4.53 3.24 -13.06
C SER A 63 -5.94 3.16 -12.50
N ALA A 64 -6.73 4.20 -12.76
CA ALA A 64 -8.13 4.24 -12.38
C ALA A 64 -8.97 3.32 -13.26
N GLU A 65 -8.65 3.21 -14.55
CA GLU A 65 -9.34 2.35 -15.51
C GLU A 65 -9.10 0.87 -15.20
N GLU A 66 -7.84 0.47 -14.98
CA GLU A 66 -7.46 -0.90 -14.66
C GLU A 66 -7.69 -1.25 -13.17
N GLN A 67 -8.01 -0.26 -12.35
CA GLN A 67 -8.11 -0.40 -10.89
C GLN A 67 -6.85 -1.04 -10.29
N THR A 68 -5.67 -0.48 -10.62
CA THR A 68 -4.37 -0.94 -10.15
C THR A 68 -3.64 0.13 -9.35
N LEU A 69 -2.79 -0.30 -8.42
CA LEU A 69 -1.89 0.52 -7.63
C LEU A 69 -0.57 -0.21 -7.45
N GLU A 70 0.55 0.45 -7.72
CA GLU A 70 1.88 -0.08 -7.50
C GLU A 70 2.69 0.84 -6.60
N LEU A 71 3.17 0.28 -5.48
CA LEU A 71 3.98 0.95 -4.48
C LEU A 71 5.34 0.26 -4.33
N SER A 72 6.39 1.05 -4.15
CA SER A 72 7.71 0.56 -3.77
C SER A 72 7.95 0.74 -2.28
N PHE A 73 8.66 -0.22 -1.68
CA PHE A 73 9.08 -0.23 -0.27
C PHE A 73 10.56 -0.54 -0.19
N HIS A 74 11.30 0.28 0.52
CA HIS A 74 12.72 -0.01 0.79
C HIS A 74 12.83 -0.98 1.97
N VAL A 75 13.48 -2.13 1.75
CA VAL A 75 13.71 -3.15 2.78
C VAL A 75 14.74 -2.64 3.79
N ARG A 76 14.34 -2.60 5.06
CA ARG A 76 15.18 -2.11 6.17
C ARG A 76 15.50 -3.25 7.12
N GLY A 77 16.62 -3.17 7.83
CA GLY A 77 17.09 -4.23 8.72
C GLY A 77 16.06 -4.70 9.75
N TRP A 78 15.26 -3.78 10.32
CA TRP A 78 14.21 -4.10 11.28
C TRP A 78 13.02 -4.89 10.69
N MET A 79 12.89 -4.88 9.36
CA MET A 79 11.87 -5.66 8.64
C MET A 79 12.33 -7.11 8.42
N CYS A 80 13.60 -7.43 8.70
CA CYS A 80 14.16 -8.72 8.39
C CYS A 80 14.06 -9.69 9.57
N ASN A 81 13.97 -10.98 9.25
CA ASN A 81 14.06 -12.06 10.20
C ASN A 81 15.53 -12.35 10.58
N PRO A 82 15.82 -13.21 11.58
CA PRO A 82 17.21 -13.53 11.98
C PRO A 82 18.07 -14.15 10.87
N LYS A 83 17.50 -14.62 9.77
CA LYS A 83 18.23 -15.13 8.59
C LYS A 83 18.64 -14.01 7.63
N GLY A 84 18.35 -12.75 7.95
CA GLY A 84 18.62 -11.59 7.10
C GLY A 84 17.75 -11.51 5.83
N THR A 85 16.55 -12.11 5.87
CA THR A 85 15.57 -11.98 4.80
C THR A 85 14.34 -11.21 5.28
N LEU A 86 13.69 -10.48 4.38
CA LEU A 86 12.45 -9.75 4.66
C LEU A 86 11.45 -10.71 5.31
N HIS A 87 10.96 -10.31 6.49
CA HIS A 87 10.02 -11.13 7.26
C HIS A 87 8.70 -11.29 6.51
N GLY A 88 8.15 -12.51 6.49
CA GLY A 88 6.89 -12.79 5.80
C GLY A 88 5.72 -11.90 6.28
N GLY A 89 5.67 -11.60 7.58
CA GLY A 89 4.70 -10.66 8.13
C GLY A 89 4.84 -9.25 7.54
N MET A 90 6.06 -8.80 7.24
CA MET A 90 6.28 -7.49 6.60
C MET A 90 5.82 -7.50 5.14
N MET A 91 6.09 -8.60 4.39
CA MET A 91 5.52 -8.79 3.05
C MET A 91 3.99 -8.75 3.08
N ALA A 92 3.37 -9.46 4.03
CA ALA A 92 1.92 -9.45 4.23
C ALA A 92 1.40 -8.04 4.49
N THR A 93 2.05 -7.28 5.37
CA THR A 93 1.66 -5.90 5.70
C THR A 93 1.76 -4.97 4.48
N MET A 94 2.84 -5.06 3.69
CA MET A 94 3.01 -4.26 2.47
C MET A 94 1.91 -4.56 1.44
N MET A 95 1.57 -5.84 1.26
CA MET A 95 0.54 -6.27 0.31
C MET A 95 -0.86 -5.89 0.79
N ASP A 96 -1.17 -6.11 2.07
CA ASP A 96 -2.45 -5.71 2.68
C ASP A 96 -2.67 -4.20 2.59
N MET A 97 -1.63 -3.43 2.92
CA MET A 97 -1.66 -1.97 2.83
C MET A 97 -1.93 -1.49 1.40
N THR A 98 -1.23 -2.03 0.40
CA THR A 98 -1.38 -1.61 -0.99
C THR A 98 -2.78 -1.94 -1.51
N MET A 99 -3.28 -3.16 -1.25
CA MET A 99 -4.65 -3.56 -1.61
C MET A 99 -5.71 -2.73 -0.87
N GLY A 100 -5.50 -2.48 0.43
CA GLY A 100 -6.40 -1.67 1.25
C GLY A 100 -6.48 -0.22 0.79
N MET A 101 -5.36 0.39 0.41
CA MET A 101 -5.32 1.75 -0.14
C MET A 101 -6.08 1.83 -1.46
N LEU A 102 -5.86 0.90 -2.37
CA LEU A 102 -6.58 0.81 -3.64
C LEU A 102 -8.08 0.61 -3.41
N THR A 103 -8.46 -0.27 -2.49
CA THR A 103 -9.86 -0.52 -2.13
C THR A 103 -10.55 0.73 -1.60
N ARG A 104 -9.90 1.50 -0.70
CA ARG A 104 -10.40 2.77 -0.18
C ARG A 104 -10.66 3.77 -1.29
N PHE A 105 -9.72 3.90 -2.22
CA PHE A 105 -9.86 4.78 -3.38
C PHE A 105 -11.08 4.36 -4.24
N CYS A 106 -11.16 3.09 -4.64
CA CYS A 106 -12.24 2.59 -5.50
C CYS A 106 -13.63 2.71 -4.84
N ARG A 107 -13.72 2.51 -3.51
CA ARG A 107 -14.97 2.63 -2.76
C ARG A 107 -15.29 4.07 -2.32
N LYS A 108 -14.37 5.00 -2.49
CA LYS A 108 -14.51 6.41 -2.04
C LYS A 108 -14.87 6.51 -0.55
N THR A 109 -14.26 5.63 0.26
CA THR A 109 -14.49 5.56 1.72
C THR A 109 -13.22 5.19 2.45
N ASN A 110 -13.06 5.69 3.67
CA ASN A 110 -11.98 5.30 4.58
C ASN A 110 -12.37 4.15 5.52
N ALA A 111 -13.65 3.81 5.58
CA ALA A 111 -14.15 2.69 6.37
C ALA A 111 -13.93 1.37 5.60
N VAL A 112 -12.67 0.98 5.44
CA VAL A 112 -12.28 -0.28 4.82
C VAL A 112 -11.50 -1.10 5.83
N SER A 113 -11.94 -2.34 6.03
CA SER A 113 -11.28 -3.31 6.90
C SER A 113 -10.95 -4.58 6.13
N THR A 114 -9.79 -5.15 6.38
CA THR A 114 -9.38 -6.44 5.85
C THR A 114 -10.19 -7.54 6.53
N VAL A 115 -10.90 -8.35 5.77
CA VAL A 115 -11.67 -9.50 6.25
C VAL A 115 -10.84 -10.76 6.20
N SER A 116 -10.12 -10.94 5.10
CA SER A 116 -9.22 -12.08 4.92
C SER A 116 -8.05 -11.70 4.05
N LEU A 117 -6.91 -12.35 4.30
CA LEU A 117 -5.68 -12.20 3.54
C LEU A 117 -5.01 -13.58 3.46
N SER A 118 -4.74 -14.04 2.25
CA SER A 118 -4.02 -15.29 1.98
C SER A 118 -2.82 -15.02 1.10
N LEU A 119 -1.65 -15.53 1.49
CA LEU A 119 -0.39 -15.30 0.80
C LEU A 119 0.34 -16.60 0.50
N ASN A 120 1.10 -16.58 -0.61
CA ASN A 120 2.13 -17.54 -0.91
C ASN A 120 3.49 -16.84 -0.95
N TYR A 121 4.47 -17.40 -0.26
CA TYR A 121 5.85 -16.91 -0.26
C TYR A 121 6.68 -17.76 -1.21
N LEU A 122 7.16 -17.17 -2.29
CA LEU A 122 7.79 -17.87 -3.41
C LEU A 122 9.32 -17.74 -3.39
N ARG A 123 9.83 -16.58 -2.97
CA ARG A 123 11.27 -16.27 -2.93
C ARG A 123 11.62 -15.39 -1.73
N PRO A 124 12.79 -15.62 -1.11
CA PRO A 124 13.31 -14.72 -0.08
C PRO A 124 13.82 -13.42 -0.70
N VAL A 125 13.52 -12.30 -0.05
CA VAL A 125 14.11 -10.98 -0.33
C VAL A 125 15.10 -10.65 0.79
N ARG A 126 16.32 -10.19 0.47
CA ARG A 126 17.34 -9.89 1.50
C ARG A 126 17.49 -8.40 1.74
N GLU A 127 17.67 -7.63 0.68
CA GLU A 127 17.96 -6.19 0.72
C GLU A 127 17.39 -5.52 -0.54
N GLY A 128 17.51 -4.20 -0.62
CA GLY A 128 17.03 -3.42 -1.75
C GLY A 128 15.60 -2.95 -1.60
N ALA A 129 14.91 -2.73 -2.70
CA ALA A 129 13.51 -2.38 -2.73
C ALA A 129 12.64 -3.56 -3.19
N VAL A 130 11.39 -3.54 -2.78
CA VAL A 130 10.34 -4.41 -3.34
C VAL A 130 9.24 -3.55 -3.91
N SER A 131 8.62 -4.02 -4.99
CA SER A 131 7.40 -3.43 -5.53
C SER A 131 6.20 -4.32 -5.20
N VAL A 132 5.11 -3.70 -4.80
CA VAL A 132 3.82 -4.38 -4.64
C VAL A 132 2.83 -3.78 -5.61
N ARG A 133 2.33 -4.60 -6.53
CA ARG A 133 1.27 -4.23 -7.47
C ARG A 133 -0.03 -4.89 -7.02
N ALA A 134 -1.02 -4.08 -6.69
CA ALA A 134 -2.37 -4.50 -6.35
C ALA A 134 -3.35 -4.28 -7.50
N HIS A 135 -4.38 -5.11 -7.57
CA HIS A 135 -5.45 -5.03 -8.55
C HIS A 135 -6.79 -5.40 -7.90
N ILE A 136 -7.87 -4.68 -8.23
CA ILE A 136 -9.24 -5.03 -7.82
C ILE A 136 -9.81 -6.06 -8.78
N ARG A 137 -10.01 -7.28 -8.32
CA ARG A 137 -10.65 -8.34 -9.12
C ARG A 137 -12.15 -8.15 -9.25
N LYS A 138 -12.79 -7.71 -8.16
CA LYS A 138 -14.22 -7.46 -8.12
C LYS A 138 -14.56 -6.51 -6.98
N ALA A 139 -15.22 -5.42 -7.29
CA ALA A 139 -15.84 -4.53 -6.32
C ALA A 139 -17.33 -4.85 -6.22
N GLY A 140 -17.71 -5.56 -5.16
CA GLY A 140 -19.11 -5.83 -4.82
C GLY A 140 -19.71 -4.76 -3.92
N ARG A 141 -21.02 -4.83 -3.67
CA ARG A 141 -21.73 -3.88 -2.80
C ARG A 141 -21.22 -3.92 -1.35
N ALA A 142 -21.01 -5.10 -0.80
CA ALA A 142 -20.58 -5.30 0.59
C ALA A 142 -19.08 -5.58 0.70
N VAL A 143 -18.51 -6.32 -0.25
CA VAL A 143 -17.12 -6.79 -0.22
C VAL A 143 -16.38 -6.47 -1.50
N VAL A 144 -15.07 -6.29 -1.38
CA VAL A 144 -14.13 -6.12 -2.49
C VAL A 144 -13.13 -7.26 -2.45
N PHE A 145 -12.89 -7.87 -3.60
CA PHE A 145 -11.85 -8.89 -3.79
C PHE A 145 -10.68 -8.22 -4.52
N ALA A 146 -9.51 -8.30 -3.91
CA ALA A 146 -8.26 -7.77 -4.46
C ALA A 146 -7.19 -8.85 -4.49
N GLU A 147 -6.22 -8.66 -5.38
CA GLU A 147 -5.01 -9.46 -5.47
C GLU A 147 -3.79 -8.55 -5.51
N ALA A 148 -2.65 -9.08 -5.11
CA ALA A 148 -1.39 -8.36 -5.19
C ALA A 148 -0.23 -9.31 -5.49
N GLU A 149 0.78 -8.78 -6.17
CA GLU A 149 2.06 -9.41 -6.41
C GLU A 149 3.17 -8.55 -5.79
N LEU A 150 4.12 -9.21 -5.13
CA LEU A 150 5.33 -8.57 -4.60
C LEU A 150 6.52 -9.07 -5.40
N THR A 151 7.26 -8.14 -6.00
CA THR A 151 8.46 -8.42 -6.79
C THR A 151 9.69 -7.75 -6.17
N ASP A 152 10.87 -8.33 -6.39
CA ASP A 152 12.15 -7.71 -6.04
C ASP A 152 12.63 -6.71 -7.12
N GLU A 153 13.79 -6.07 -6.90
CA GLU A 153 14.40 -5.12 -7.84
C GLU A 153 14.72 -5.71 -9.21
N GLN A 154 14.83 -7.03 -9.31
CA GLN A 154 15.04 -7.73 -10.57
C GLN A 154 13.72 -8.12 -11.26
N GLY A 155 12.59 -7.70 -10.71
CA GLY A 155 11.26 -8.03 -11.23
C GLY A 155 10.85 -9.49 -10.99
N ARG A 156 11.54 -10.23 -10.10
CA ARG A 156 11.20 -11.62 -9.80
C ARG A 156 10.07 -11.66 -8.78
N LEU A 157 9.02 -12.43 -9.07
CA LEU A 157 7.90 -12.64 -8.15
C LEU A 157 8.39 -13.32 -6.86
N CYS A 158 8.19 -12.65 -5.73
CA CYS A 158 8.62 -13.10 -4.41
C CYS A 158 7.46 -13.53 -3.51
N ALA A 159 6.30 -12.95 -3.69
CA ALA A 159 5.06 -13.35 -3.04
C ALA A 159 3.85 -12.96 -3.89
N ASP A 160 2.76 -13.68 -3.75
CA ASP A 160 1.43 -13.31 -4.24
C ASP A 160 0.40 -13.37 -3.10
N ALA A 161 -0.67 -12.60 -3.24
CA ALA A 161 -1.73 -12.54 -2.25
C ALA A 161 -3.10 -12.33 -2.88
N ILE A 162 -4.12 -12.86 -2.20
CA ILE A 162 -5.52 -12.51 -2.41
C ILE A 162 -6.11 -12.01 -1.09
N ALA A 163 -6.95 -10.98 -1.16
CA ALA A 163 -7.59 -10.41 0.02
C ALA A 163 -9.05 -10.07 -0.23
N THR A 164 -9.83 -10.07 0.85
CA THR A 164 -11.20 -9.59 0.88
C THR A 164 -11.28 -8.42 1.83
N PHE A 165 -11.90 -7.33 1.39
CA PHE A 165 -12.12 -6.12 2.16
C PHE A 165 -13.62 -5.82 2.29
N MET A 166 -13.99 -5.20 3.41
CA MET A 166 -15.35 -4.75 3.70
C MET A 166 -15.36 -3.28 4.12
#